data_24334ef597d42193dc93e0e5889db902
#
_entry.id   24334ef597d42193dc93e0e5889db902
#
_cell.length_a   1.000
_cell.length_b   1.000
_cell.length_c   1.000
_cell.angle_alpha   90.00
_cell.angle_beta   90.00
_cell.angle_gamma   90.00
#
_symmetry.space_group_name_H-M   'P 1'
#
loop_
_entity.id
_entity.type
_entity.pdbx_description
1 polymer ?
#
loop_
_entity_poly.entity_id
_entity_poly.type
_entity_poly.pdbx_seq_one_letter_code
_entity_poly.pdbx_strand_id
1 'polypeptide(L)'
;MYENLKGTLSQLFNLVRFCRRTQIPFEVFAFSDCRELFGEDYNRHDKNLKNFKAGDIALHNFKLLEFFSSKMSAKEEIEMMEILWMTASYYGDRYNSASMPTFPHFLNLGGTPLNDAIIAMMEIVPKFKRETGVQKVNTIFLTDGASNHTAGVYEYRLDTDTGEHSEVVASLGYGKVIVSDPKTLKTYEVDGYEMTDGLLRILKDRVEDMNLIGFFIAGSGRSGRVDKRTLYHLQRELSIDKIMEQVKFINKNKFLAIDSKGYDEMYVLPSKGMTVENAGLSDELVGASKAKLKSAFGKAMSGKVESRQLLNKFVKLVA
;
A
#
# COMPACT_ATOMS: atom_id res chain seq x y z
N MET A 1 9.03 -8.70 -3.43
CA MET A 1 8.25 -7.88 -4.38
C MET A 1 8.60 -8.14 -5.84
N TYR A 2 9.85 -8.03 -6.29
CA TYR A 2 10.23 -8.05 -7.71
C TYR A 2 9.68 -9.25 -8.50
N GLU A 3 9.75 -10.47 -7.94
CA GLU A 3 9.26 -11.69 -8.60
C GLU A 3 7.73 -11.72 -8.81
N ASN A 4 6.99 -10.89 -8.06
CA ASN A 4 5.52 -10.87 -8.08
C ASN A 4 4.94 -9.58 -8.67
N LEU A 5 5.79 -8.62 -9.04
CA LEU A 5 5.33 -7.30 -9.47
C LEU A 5 4.42 -7.39 -10.72
N LYS A 6 4.79 -8.22 -11.70
CA LYS A 6 3.96 -8.44 -12.91
C LYS A 6 2.56 -8.98 -12.56
N GLY A 7 2.49 -9.96 -11.66
CA GLY A 7 1.22 -10.53 -11.20
C GLY A 7 0.37 -9.51 -10.46
N THR A 8 0.98 -8.74 -9.57
CA THR A 8 0.31 -7.65 -8.83
C THR A 8 -0.22 -6.59 -9.78
N LEU A 9 0.58 -6.13 -10.75
CA LEU A 9 0.15 -5.16 -11.76
C LEU A 9 -0.96 -5.70 -12.66
N SER A 10 -0.91 -6.96 -13.06
CA SER A 10 -2.00 -7.56 -13.84
C SER A 10 -3.34 -7.50 -13.10
N GLN A 11 -3.33 -7.78 -11.79
CA GLN A 11 -4.54 -7.65 -10.97
C GLN A 11 -4.98 -6.20 -10.83
N LEU A 12 -4.04 -5.28 -10.61
CA LEU A 12 -4.31 -3.85 -10.54
C LEU A 12 -4.95 -3.33 -11.84
N PHE A 13 -4.40 -3.69 -13.01
CA PHE A 13 -4.96 -3.28 -14.30
C PHE A 13 -6.40 -3.78 -14.50
N ASN A 14 -6.69 -5.00 -14.06
CA ASN A 14 -8.05 -5.52 -14.11
C ASN A 14 -9.00 -4.75 -13.18
N LEU A 15 -8.54 -4.38 -11.97
CA LEU A 15 -9.31 -3.53 -11.04
C LEU A 15 -9.56 -2.14 -11.62
N VAL A 16 -8.54 -1.48 -12.15
CA VAL A 16 -8.64 -0.16 -12.78
C VAL A 16 -9.66 -0.20 -13.93
N ARG A 17 -9.53 -1.16 -14.84
CA ARG A 17 -10.49 -1.35 -15.95
C ARG A 17 -11.91 -1.65 -15.47
N PHE A 18 -12.05 -2.44 -14.40
CA PHE A 18 -13.34 -2.71 -13.80
C PHE A 18 -13.97 -1.42 -13.23
N CYS A 19 -13.26 -0.68 -12.40
CA CYS A 19 -13.74 0.58 -11.84
C CYS A 19 -14.11 1.58 -12.94
N ARG A 20 -13.28 1.70 -13.98
CA ARG A 20 -13.54 2.57 -15.12
C ARG A 20 -14.85 2.20 -15.84
N ARG A 21 -15.06 0.91 -16.15
CA ARG A 21 -16.27 0.43 -16.83
C ARG A 21 -17.54 0.55 -16.01
N THR A 22 -17.41 0.44 -14.69
CA THR A 22 -18.54 0.58 -13.76
C THR A 22 -18.73 1.99 -13.23
N GLN A 23 -17.91 2.93 -13.69
CA GLN A 23 -17.92 4.34 -13.27
C GLN A 23 -17.77 4.53 -11.76
N ILE A 24 -17.03 3.62 -11.10
CA ILE A 24 -16.65 3.75 -9.70
C ILE A 24 -15.44 4.69 -9.63
N PRO A 25 -15.51 5.82 -8.91
CA PRO A 25 -14.36 6.69 -8.71
C PRO A 25 -13.23 5.96 -7.98
N PHE A 26 -11.99 6.18 -8.42
CA PHE A 26 -10.81 5.56 -7.81
C PHE A 26 -9.57 6.42 -8.01
N GLU A 27 -8.62 6.27 -7.12
CA GLU A 27 -7.23 6.71 -7.22
C GLU A 27 -6.31 5.59 -6.75
N VAL A 28 -5.18 5.43 -7.41
CA VAL A 28 -4.18 4.39 -7.11
C VAL A 28 -2.83 5.04 -6.95
N PHE A 29 -2.23 4.84 -5.79
CA PHE A 29 -0.91 5.36 -5.46
C PHE A 29 0.07 4.21 -5.19
N ALA A 30 1.31 4.40 -5.61
CA ALA A 30 2.42 3.62 -5.12
C ALA A 30 3.25 4.47 -4.16
N PHE A 31 3.70 3.86 -3.09
CA PHE A 31 4.60 4.49 -2.12
C PHE A 31 5.96 3.79 -2.11
N SER A 32 7.00 4.57 -1.93
CA SER A 32 8.38 4.07 -1.88
C SER A 32 9.25 5.07 -1.11
N ASP A 33 10.43 4.65 -0.71
CA ASP A 33 11.42 5.61 -0.25
C ASP A 33 12.02 6.39 -1.44
N CYS A 34 12.64 7.52 -1.14
CA CYS A 34 13.22 8.40 -2.15
C CYS A 34 14.76 8.49 -2.08
N ARG A 35 15.41 7.55 -1.38
CA ARG A 35 16.87 7.57 -1.15
C ARG A 35 17.68 7.75 -2.42
N GLU A 36 17.30 7.07 -3.48
CA GLU A 36 18.02 7.09 -4.75
C GLU A 36 17.81 8.36 -5.59
N LEU A 37 16.81 9.20 -5.22
CA LEU A 37 16.54 10.44 -5.93
C LEU A 37 17.53 11.56 -5.56
N PHE A 38 18.12 11.49 -4.36
CA PHE A 38 18.90 12.59 -3.80
C PHE A 38 20.41 12.31 -3.73
N GLY A 39 20.87 11.11 -4.11
CA GLY A 39 22.29 10.75 -4.11
C GLY A 39 22.92 10.89 -2.72
N GLU A 40 24.15 11.46 -2.67
CA GLU A 40 24.86 11.72 -1.40
C GLU A 40 24.21 12.80 -0.54
N ASP A 41 23.32 13.60 -1.10
CA ASP A 41 22.51 14.60 -0.39
C ASP A 41 21.34 13.97 0.40
N TYR A 42 21.45 12.73 0.79
CA TYR A 42 20.48 12.00 1.64
C TYR A 42 20.09 12.75 2.93
N ASN A 43 20.98 13.61 3.41
CA ASN A 43 20.76 14.49 4.56
C ASN A 43 20.21 15.87 4.15
N ARG A 44 19.87 16.09 2.88
CA ARG A 44 19.19 17.32 2.48
C ARG A 44 17.79 17.30 3.07
N HIS A 45 17.73 17.94 4.21
CA HIS A 45 16.50 18.26 4.92
C HIS A 45 15.53 18.93 3.96
N ASP A 46 14.32 18.43 3.97
CA ASP A 46 13.26 18.94 3.11
C ASP A 46 13.14 20.45 3.36
N LYS A 47 13.44 21.26 2.34
CA LYS A 47 13.42 22.74 2.43
C LYS A 47 12.04 23.29 2.80
N ASN A 48 11.02 22.43 2.88
CA ASN A 48 9.64 22.73 3.20
C ASN A 48 9.27 22.55 4.68
N LEU A 49 10.23 22.33 5.58
CA LEU A 49 9.99 22.14 7.01
C LEU A 49 9.60 23.43 7.76
N LYS A 50 9.54 24.58 7.09
CA LYS A 50 9.26 25.92 7.71
C LYS A 50 7.97 26.01 8.56
N ASN A 51 7.03 25.11 8.34
CA ASN A 51 5.74 25.11 9.02
C ASN A 51 5.63 24.06 10.14
N PHE A 52 6.68 23.26 10.36
CA PHE A 52 6.68 22.24 11.40
C PHE A 52 7.19 22.80 12.72
N LYS A 53 6.64 22.28 13.81
CA LYS A 53 7.09 22.53 15.17
C LYS A 53 7.77 21.27 15.70
N ALA A 54 8.73 21.44 16.60
CA ALA A 54 9.36 20.30 17.26
C ALA A 54 8.31 19.37 17.87
N GLY A 55 8.40 18.09 17.54
CA GLY A 55 7.43 17.05 17.91
C GLY A 55 6.35 16.78 16.87
N ASP A 56 6.25 17.58 15.80
CA ASP A 56 5.30 17.28 14.73
C ASP A 56 5.73 16.03 13.96
N ILE A 57 4.74 15.19 13.60
CA ILE A 57 4.98 14.07 12.69
C ILE A 57 5.19 14.63 11.28
N ALA A 58 6.30 14.24 10.67
CA ALA A 58 6.69 14.64 9.32
C ALA A 58 7.01 13.42 8.47
N LEU A 59 6.74 13.52 7.17
CA LEU A 59 7.12 12.47 6.22
C LEU A 59 8.65 12.43 6.09
N HIS A 60 9.21 11.22 6.03
CA HIS A 60 10.65 11.02 5.98
C HIS A 60 11.05 10.09 4.85
N ASN A 61 11.86 10.59 3.91
CA ASN A 61 12.34 9.83 2.74
C ASN A 61 11.21 9.13 1.98
N PHE A 62 10.12 9.84 1.78
CA PHE A 62 8.89 9.33 1.23
C PHE A 62 8.61 9.90 -0.14
N LYS A 63 8.20 9.06 -1.07
CA LYS A 63 7.58 9.47 -2.32
C LYS A 63 6.26 8.73 -2.53
N LEU A 64 5.28 9.45 -3.04
CA LEU A 64 3.99 8.93 -3.43
C LEU A 64 3.80 9.19 -4.93
N LEU A 65 3.54 8.15 -5.69
CA LEU A 65 3.35 8.20 -7.13
C LEU A 65 1.90 7.87 -7.45
N GLU A 66 1.17 8.80 -8.05
CA GLU A 66 -0.16 8.51 -8.57
C GLU A 66 -0.02 7.70 -9.85
N PHE A 67 -0.46 6.43 -9.79
CA PHE A 67 -0.39 5.54 -10.94
C PHE A 67 -1.65 5.64 -11.79
N PHE A 68 -2.81 5.65 -11.15
CA PHE A 68 -4.10 5.73 -11.85
C PHE A 68 -5.10 6.58 -11.09
N SER A 69 -5.94 7.26 -11.87
CA SER A 69 -7.07 8.03 -11.34
C SER A 69 -8.25 7.93 -12.28
N SER A 70 -9.46 7.92 -11.74
CA SER A 70 -10.69 8.01 -12.55
C SER A 70 -10.77 9.29 -13.39
N LYS A 71 -9.91 10.29 -13.10
CA LYS A 71 -9.79 11.55 -13.85
C LYS A 71 -8.91 11.44 -15.09
N MET A 72 -8.06 10.40 -15.19
CA MET A 72 -7.19 10.17 -16.35
C MET A 72 -8.01 9.86 -17.61
N SER A 73 -7.51 10.31 -18.75
CA SER A 73 -8.02 9.89 -20.05
C SER A 73 -7.65 8.42 -20.34
N ALA A 74 -8.37 7.78 -21.25
CA ALA A 74 -8.06 6.40 -21.65
C ALA A 74 -6.64 6.25 -22.23
N LYS A 75 -6.11 7.30 -22.87
CA LYS A 75 -4.75 7.31 -23.41
C LYS A 75 -3.72 7.31 -22.29
N GLU A 76 -3.85 8.21 -21.31
CA GLU A 76 -2.95 8.28 -20.15
C GLU A 76 -2.97 6.98 -19.34
N GLU A 77 -4.14 6.35 -19.19
CA GLU A 77 -4.28 5.07 -18.50
C GLU A 77 -3.49 3.96 -19.20
N ILE A 78 -3.58 3.88 -20.54
CA ILE A 78 -2.83 2.88 -21.34
C ILE A 78 -1.32 3.17 -21.24
N GLU A 79 -0.89 4.40 -21.42
CA GLU A 79 0.51 4.80 -21.31
C GLU A 79 1.08 4.45 -19.92
N MET A 80 0.32 4.67 -18.85
CA MET A 80 0.75 4.29 -17.50
C MET A 80 0.82 2.76 -17.34
N MET A 81 -0.15 2.01 -17.89
CA MET A 81 -0.08 0.53 -17.86
C MET A 81 1.17 0.02 -18.57
N GLU A 82 1.55 0.61 -19.70
CA GLU A 82 2.75 0.25 -20.46
C GLU A 82 4.03 0.55 -19.66
N ILE A 83 4.12 1.76 -19.07
CA ILE A 83 5.26 2.17 -18.24
C ILE A 83 5.43 1.21 -17.04
N LEU A 84 4.34 0.91 -16.34
CA LEU A 84 4.39 0.01 -15.18
C LEU A 84 4.75 -1.42 -15.58
N TRP A 85 4.25 -1.89 -16.73
CA TRP A 85 4.62 -3.20 -17.25
C TRP A 85 6.08 -3.31 -17.62
N MET A 86 6.64 -2.27 -18.26
CA MET A 86 8.09 -2.17 -18.54
C MET A 86 8.90 -2.15 -17.25
N THR A 87 8.44 -1.37 -16.26
CA THR A 87 9.05 -1.31 -14.91
C THR A 87 9.11 -2.71 -14.28
N ALA A 88 8.01 -3.43 -14.30
CA ALA A 88 7.96 -4.78 -13.76
C ALA A 88 8.85 -5.78 -14.52
N SER A 89 9.00 -5.58 -15.84
CA SER A 89 9.91 -6.38 -16.65
C SER A 89 11.37 -6.10 -16.31
N TYR A 90 11.73 -4.82 -16.14
CA TYR A 90 13.06 -4.42 -15.70
C TYR A 90 13.45 -5.06 -14.36
N TYR A 91 12.55 -5.03 -13.38
CA TYR A 91 12.81 -5.66 -12.08
C TYR A 91 12.81 -7.18 -12.11
N GLY A 92 12.03 -7.81 -13.00
CA GLY A 92 11.96 -9.26 -13.13
C GLY A 92 13.18 -9.88 -13.83
N ASP A 93 13.77 -9.15 -14.77
CA ASP A 93 14.89 -9.64 -15.63
C ASP A 93 16.25 -9.05 -15.21
N ARG A 94 16.42 -8.69 -13.95
CA ARG A 94 17.60 -8.00 -13.40
C ARG A 94 18.96 -8.62 -13.76
N TYR A 95 18.99 -9.89 -14.19
CA TYR A 95 20.19 -10.60 -14.62
C TYR A 95 20.45 -10.56 -16.14
N ASN A 96 19.50 -10.10 -16.96
CA ASN A 96 19.62 -10.01 -18.41
C ASN A 96 19.64 -8.58 -18.97
N SER A 97 19.89 -7.59 -18.14
CA SER A 97 19.61 -6.16 -18.43
C SER A 97 20.65 -5.43 -19.29
N ALA A 98 21.45 -6.11 -20.13
CA ALA A 98 22.45 -5.44 -20.98
C ALA A 98 21.86 -4.53 -22.08
N SER A 99 20.54 -4.44 -22.25
CA SER A 99 19.89 -3.72 -23.35
C SER A 99 18.60 -2.95 -22.98
N MET A 100 18.37 -2.68 -21.70
CA MET A 100 17.18 -1.91 -21.30
C MET A 100 17.40 -0.40 -21.49
N PRO A 101 16.38 0.34 -21.99
CA PRO A 101 16.44 1.81 -22.04
C PRO A 101 16.59 2.39 -20.63
N THR A 102 17.16 3.59 -20.54
CA THR A 102 17.37 4.30 -19.27
C THR A 102 16.05 4.38 -18.49
N PHE A 103 16.04 3.71 -17.33
CA PHE A 103 14.87 3.66 -16.46
C PHE A 103 14.71 4.99 -15.72
N PRO A 104 13.50 5.59 -15.67
CA PRO A 104 13.30 6.84 -14.96
C PRO A 104 13.56 6.66 -13.45
N HIS A 105 14.47 7.45 -12.90
CA HIS A 105 14.87 7.36 -11.48
C HIS A 105 13.68 7.48 -10.51
N PHE A 106 12.65 8.29 -10.86
CA PHE A 106 11.49 8.46 -10.01
C PHE A 106 10.64 7.17 -9.86
N LEU A 107 10.77 6.23 -10.80
CA LEU A 107 10.11 4.91 -10.73
C LEU A 107 10.96 3.86 -9.97
N ASN A 108 12.15 4.21 -9.50
CA ASN A 108 12.90 3.32 -8.63
C ASN A 108 12.08 3.04 -7.38
N LEU A 109 11.83 1.77 -7.12
CA LEU A 109 11.08 1.30 -5.97
C LEU A 109 12.06 0.76 -4.93
N GLY A 110 11.91 1.19 -3.70
CA GLY A 110 12.72 0.74 -2.57
C GLY A 110 11.99 0.97 -1.27
N GLY A 111 12.43 0.28 -0.22
CA GLY A 111 11.83 0.41 1.09
C GLY A 111 10.34 0.12 1.16
N THR A 112 9.77 0.25 2.37
CA THR A 112 8.33 0.11 2.61
C THR A 112 7.89 1.20 3.60
N PRO A 113 7.81 2.49 3.19
CA PRO A 113 7.39 3.58 4.09
C PRO A 113 5.87 3.58 4.26
N LEU A 114 5.31 2.49 4.80
CA LEU A 114 3.88 2.30 4.96
C LEU A 114 3.28 3.34 5.92
N ASN A 115 3.99 3.66 7.00
CA ASN A 115 3.51 4.64 7.97
C ASN A 115 3.39 6.04 7.36
N ASP A 116 4.36 6.45 6.52
CA ASP A 116 4.27 7.71 5.78
C ASP A 116 3.11 7.69 4.76
N ALA A 117 2.89 6.55 4.11
CA ALA A 117 1.74 6.40 3.20
C ALA A 117 0.41 6.57 3.94
N ILE A 118 0.27 6.00 5.14
CA ILE A 118 -0.94 6.17 5.97
C ILE A 118 -1.11 7.64 6.37
N ILE A 119 -0.02 8.33 6.77
CA ILE A 119 -0.07 9.76 7.09
C ILE A 119 -0.52 10.58 5.87
N ALA A 120 0.03 10.30 4.69
CA ALA A 120 -0.39 10.96 3.46
C ALA A 120 -1.88 10.73 3.14
N MET A 121 -2.40 9.52 3.39
CA MET A 121 -3.82 9.21 3.20
C MET A 121 -4.74 10.00 4.14
N MET A 122 -4.25 10.50 5.28
CA MET A 122 -5.03 11.36 6.17
C MET A 122 -5.48 12.68 5.51
N GLU A 123 -4.81 13.11 4.45
CA GLU A 123 -5.19 14.28 3.63
C GLU A 123 -5.85 13.86 2.31
N ILE A 124 -5.35 12.80 1.68
CA ILE A 124 -5.80 12.37 0.36
C ILE A 124 -7.22 11.79 0.41
N VAL A 125 -7.52 10.90 1.36
CA VAL A 125 -8.83 10.25 1.43
C VAL A 125 -9.98 11.23 1.70
N PRO A 126 -9.87 12.18 2.65
CA PRO A 126 -10.90 13.21 2.81
C PRO A 126 -11.07 14.09 1.56
N LYS A 127 -9.97 14.41 0.87
CA LYS A 127 -10.01 15.16 -0.39
C LYS A 127 -10.75 14.38 -1.47
N PHE A 128 -10.37 13.11 -1.69
CA PHE A 128 -11.02 12.22 -2.63
C PHE A 128 -12.53 12.11 -2.37
N LYS A 129 -12.93 11.88 -1.11
CA LYS A 129 -14.35 11.78 -0.72
C LYS A 129 -15.13 13.06 -1.07
N ARG A 130 -14.56 14.25 -0.80
CA ARG A 130 -15.19 15.53 -1.15
C ARG A 130 -15.28 15.75 -2.66
N GLU A 131 -14.22 15.45 -3.41
CA GLU A 131 -14.18 15.71 -4.85
C GLU A 131 -15.06 14.77 -5.65
N THR A 132 -15.21 13.52 -5.21
CA THR A 132 -16.00 12.49 -5.90
C THR A 132 -17.44 12.41 -5.42
N GLY A 133 -17.75 12.94 -4.22
CA GLY A 133 -19.09 12.88 -3.62
C GLY A 133 -19.50 11.48 -3.16
N VAL A 134 -18.58 10.51 -3.07
CA VAL A 134 -18.89 9.16 -2.62
C VAL A 134 -19.24 9.15 -1.13
N GLN A 135 -20.27 8.39 -0.76
CA GLN A 135 -20.67 8.25 0.64
C GLN A 135 -19.69 7.38 1.42
N LYS A 136 -19.26 6.27 0.84
CA LYS A 136 -18.35 5.30 1.45
C LYS A 136 -17.07 5.15 0.65
N VAL A 137 -15.93 5.15 1.34
CA VAL A 137 -14.61 4.93 0.73
C VAL A 137 -14.03 3.60 1.21
N ASN A 138 -13.48 2.82 0.28
CA ASN A 138 -12.69 1.64 0.60
C ASN A 138 -11.21 1.99 0.37
N THR A 139 -10.46 2.15 1.45
CA THR A 139 -9.02 2.41 1.40
C THR A 139 -8.27 1.10 1.56
N ILE A 140 -7.48 0.75 0.56
CA ILE A 140 -6.79 -0.54 0.48
C ILE A 140 -5.29 -0.31 0.51
N PHE A 141 -4.61 -0.88 1.48
CA PHE A 141 -3.16 -0.94 1.54
C PHE A 141 -2.69 -2.33 1.12
N LEU A 142 -1.82 -2.39 0.12
CA LEU A 142 -1.18 -3.62 -0.35
C LEU A 142 0.32 -3.49 -0.18
N THR A 143 0.92 -4.37 0.62
CA THR A 143 2.35 -4.35 0.94
C THR A 143 2.92 -5.76 1.02
N ASP A 144 4.22 -5.89 0.88
CA ASP A 144 4.97 -7.15 1.09
C ASP A 144 5.96 -7.07 2.26
N GLY A 145 5.90 -5.97 3.02
CA GLY A 145 6.76 -5.73 4.18
C GLY A 145 6.07 -4.91 5.26
N ALA A 146 6.61 -4.98 6.45
CA ALA A 146 6.29 -4.03 7.51
C ALA A 146 6.87 -2.65 7.17
N SER A 147 6.42 -1.60 7.85
CA SER A 147 6.99 -0.27 7.66
C SER A 147 8.49 -0.26 7.98
N ASN A 148 9.28 0.46 7.18
CA ASN A 148 10.74 0.59 7.36
C ASN A 148 11.11 1.26 8.67
N HIS A 149 10.25 2.15 9.18
CA HIS A 149 10.47 2.97 10.36
C HIS A 149 9.13 3.24 11.05
N THR A 150 9.19 3.73 12.25
CA THR A 150 8.00 4.01 13.06
C THR A 150 7.21 5.17 12.49
N ALA A 151 7.73 6.38 12.59
CA ALA A 151 7.26 7.61 11.97
C ALA A 151 8.42 8.60 11.94
N GLY A 152 8.40 9.58 11.05
CA GLY A 152 9.30 10.73 11.09
C GLY A 152 8.79 11.77 12.09
N VAL A 153 9.67 12.34 12.90
CA VAL A 153 9.36 13.45 13.81
C VAL A 153 10.30 14.60 13.55
N TYR A 154 9.74 15.79 13.40
CA TYR A 154 10.52 17.01 13.25
C TYR A 154 11.11 17.42 14.60
N GLU A 155 12.41 17.64 14.63
CA GLU A 155 13.13 18.08 15.84
C GLU A 155 14.27 19.04 15.51
N TYR A 156 14.64 19.85 16.52
CA TYR A 156 15.88 20.60 16.50
C TYR A 156 16.95 19.75 17.18
N ARG A 157 18.00 19.44 16.45
CA ARG A 157 19.14 18.69 16.98
C ARG A 157 20.35 19.61 17.14
N LEU A 158 20.90 19.63 18.32
CA LEU A 158 22.18 20.30 18.59
C LEU A 158 23.32 19.39 18.13
N ASP A 159 24.13 19.87 17.21
CA ASP A 159 25.40 19.25 16.89
C ASP A 159 26.39 19.62 18.04
N THR A 160 26.79 18.61 18.81
CA THR A 160 27.67 18.81 19.96
C THR A 160 29.10 19.20 19.58
N ASP A 161 29.51 18.90 18.32
CA ASP A 161 30.88 19.17 17.87
C ASP A 161 31.00 20.58 17.29
N THR A 162 29.96 21.07 16.65
CA THR A 162 29.94 22.41 16.03
C THR A 162 29.20 23.44 16.85
N GLY A 163 28.33 23.03 17.78
CA GLY A 163 27.45 23.91 18.56
C GLY A 163 26.31 24.51 17.73
N GLU A 164 26.11 24.05 16.51
CA GLU A 164 25.03 24.52 15.63
C GLU A 164 23.75 23.71 15.82
N HIS A 165 22.59 24.36 15.68
CA HIS A 165 21.30 23.71 15.66
C HIS A 165 20.92 23.39 14.22
N SER A 166 20.55 22.13 13.97
CA SER A 166 20.02 21.70 12.68
C SER A 166 18.57 21.21 12.84
N GLU A 167 17.75 21.52 11.84
CA GLU A 167 16.41 20.98 11.70
C GLU A 167 16.48 19.59 11.06
N VAL A 168 15.94 18.59 11.71
CA VAL A 168 16.00 17.20 11.22
C VAL A 168 14.64 16.53 11.34
N VAL A 169 14.37 15.56 10.46
CA VAL A 169 13.31 14.59 10.68
C VAL A 169 13.95 13.30 11.17
N ALA A 170 13.76 13.02 12.43
CA ALA A 170 14.28 11.82 13.07
C ALA A 170 13.24 10.71 13.08
N SER A 171 13.68 9.46 13.11
CA SER A 171 12.78 8.34 13.33
C SER A 171 12.29 8.33 14.77
N LEU A 172 10.99 8.24 14.99
CA LEU A 172 10.41 8.05 16.31
C LEU A 172 10.88 6.70 16.88
N GLY A 173 11.26 6.68 18.15
CA GLY A 173 11.68 5.46 18.83
C GLY A 173 10.55 4.43 19.00
N TYR A 174 10.93 3.23 19.45
CA TYR A 174 9.99 2.11 19.67
C TYR A 174 9.26 2.16 21.01
N GLY A 175 9.41 3.24 21.80
CA GLY A 175 8.70 3.40 23.06
C GLY A 175 7.25 3.82 22.89
N LYS A 176 6.54 3.91 24.03
CA LYS A 176 5.20 4.48 24.07
C LYS A 176 5.24 5.98 23.83
N VAL A 177 4.40 6.45 22.95
CA VAL A 177 4.26 7.86 22.59
C VAL A 177 2.78 8.27 22.60
N ILE A 178 2.57 9.57 22.81
CA ILE A 178 1.25 10.18 22.70
C ILE A 178 1.21 10.99 21.40
N VAL A 179 0.31 10.60 20.51
CA VAL A 179 0.06 11.28 19.24
C VAL A 179 -1.23 12.08 19.37
N SER A 180 -1.17 13.38 19.15
CA SER A 180 -2.35 14.25 19.12
C SER A 180 -2.70 14.63 17.69
N ASP A 181 -3.95 14.46 17.32
CA ASP A 181 -4.44 14.86 16.00
C ASP A 181 -5.14 16.23 16.08
N PRO A 182 -4.58 17.30 15.47
CA PRO A 182 -5.16 18.63 15.53
C PRO A 182 -6.50 18.77 14.79
N LYS A 183 -6.85 17.83 13.89
CA LYS A 183 -8.12 17.90 13.16
C LYS A 183 -9.28 17.29 13.91
N THR A 184 -9.06 16.14 14.56
CA THR A 184 -10.11 15.46 15.36
C THR A 184 -10.08 15.89 16.83
N LEU A 185 -9.02 16.59 17.27
CA LEU A 185 -8.74 16.97 18.67
C LEU A 185 -8.63 15.73 19.60
N LYS A 186 -8.35 14.57 19.03
CA LYS A 186 -8.17 13.33 19.78
C LYS A 186 -6.68 13.06 20.04
N THR A 187 -6.45 12.35 21.13
CA THR A 187 -5.12 11.93 21.57
C THR A 187 -5.07 10.40 21.60
N TYR A 188 -3.97 9.82 21.11
CA TYR A 188 -3.79 8.38 20.98
C TYR A 188 -2.50 7.98 21.70
N GLU A 189 -2.59 7.02 22.62
CA GLU A 189 -1.42 6.30 23.11
C GLU A 189 -1.05 5.24 22.07
N VAL A 190 0.17 5.28 21.59
CA VAL A 190 0.68 4.39 20.55
C VAL A 190 2.00 3.79 21.00
N ASP A 191 2.13 2.48 20.94
CA ASP A 191 3.42 1.81 21.07
C ASP A 191 4.17 1.91 19.73
N GLY A 192 5.45 2.24 19.76
CA GLY A 192 6.25 2.35 18.53
C GLY A 192 6.29 1.06 17.70
N TYR A 193 6.16 -0.11 18.35
CA TYR A 193 6.01 -1.40 17.64
C TYR A 193 4.66 -1.57 16.96
N GLU A 194 3.63 -0.86 17.40
CA GLU A 194 2.26 -0.86 16.86
C GLU A 194 1.94 0.48 16.13
N MET A 195 2.97 1.22 15.70
CA MET A 195 2.80 2.54 15.09
C MET A 195 1.86 2.50 13.89
N THR A 196 1.95 1.49 13.04
CA THR A 196 1.05 1.31 11.88
C THR A 196 -0.41 1.25 12.33
N ASP A 197 -0.73 0.44 13.33
CA ASP A 197 -2.10 0.32 13.85
C ASP A 197 -2.58 1.62 14.50
N GLY A 198 -1.68 2.35 15.19
CA GLY A 198 -1.97 3.67 15.75
C GLY A 198 -2.35 4.69 14.68
N LEU A 199 -1.56 4.78 13.61
CA LEU A 199 -1.80 5.68 12.49
C LEU A 199 -3.06 5.32 11.71
N LEU A 200 -3.37 4.03 11.53
CA LEU A 200 -4.60 3.57 10.90
C LEU A 200 -5.84 3.98 11.73
N ARG A 201 -5.77 3.92 13.07
CA ARG A 201 -6.84 4.40 13.93
C ARG A 201 -7.08 5.89 13.76
N ILE A 202 -6.00 6.70 13.68
CA ILE A 202 -6.09 8.15 13.44
C ILE A 202 -6.73 8.41 12.07
N LEU A 203 -6.29 7.72 11.01
CA LEU A 203 -6.86 7.84 9.68
C LEU A 203 -8.37 7.52 9.68
N LYS A 204 -8.77 6.46 10.37
CA LYS A 204 -10.17 6.04 10.49
C LYS A 204 -11.02 7.08 11.22
N ASP A 205 -10.50 7.69 12.25
CA ASP A 205 -11.19 8.75 13.00
C ASP A 205 -11.33 10.06 12.21
N ARG A 206 -10.46 10.30 11.22
CA ARG A 206 -10.54 11.45 10.32
C ARG A 206 -11.57 11.30 9.20
N VAL A 207 -11.92 10.06 8.86
CA VAL A 207 -12.75 9.78 7.68
C VAL A 207 -13.93 8.90 8.07
N GLU A 208 -15.09 9.52 8.18
CA GLU A 208 -16.35 8.79 8.39
C GLU A 208 -16.68 7.89 7.19
N ASP A 209 -17.37 6.77 7.44
CA ASP A 209 -17.80 5.81 6.42
C ASP A 209 -16.64 5.31 5.52
N MET A 210 -15.52 5.00 6.13
CA MET A 210 -14.37 4.41 5.48
C MET A 210 -14.15 2.96 5.95
N ASN A 211 -13.89 2.06 4.99
CA ASN A 211 -13.34 0.75 5.28
C ASN A 211 -11.83 0.76 5.04
N LEU A 212 -11.07 0.28 6.01
CA LEU A 212 -9.63 0.08 5.91
C LEU A 212 -9.32 -1.40 5.72
N ILE A 213 -8.68 -1.73 4.60
CA ILE A 213 -8.39 -3.11 4.23
C ILE A 213 -6.89 -3.24 3.96
N GLY A 214 -6.28 -4.22 4.64
CA GLY A 214 -4.88 -4.56 4.46
C GLY A 214 -4.71 -5.85 3.66
N PHE A 215 -3.79 -5.84 2.68
CA PHE A 215 -3.30 -7.04 2.03
C PHE A 215 -1.79 -7.13 2.21
N PHE A 216 -1.34 -8.20 2.84
CA PHE A 216 0.07 -8.49 3.01
C PHE A 216 0.47 -9.64 2.10
N ILE A 217 1.38 -9.37 1.16
CA ILE A 217 1.93 -10.39 0.27
C ILE A 217 3.09 -11.07 0.98
N ALA A 218 2.89 -12.29 1.42
CA ALA A 218 3.87 -13.06 2.16
C ALA A 218 4.54 -14.10 1.28
N GLY A 219 5.77 -14.47 1.67
CA GLY A 219 6.54 -15.49 0.99
C GLY A 219 7.65 -14.91 0.14
N SER A 220 8.82 -15.56 0.24
CA SER A 220 10.03 -15.16 -0.47
C SER A 220 10.64 -16.33 -1.20
N GLY A 221 11.52 -16.03 -2.15
CA GLY A 221 12.23 -16.98 -2.96
C GLY A 221 11.37 -17.80 -3.91
N ARG A 222 11.99 -18.74 -4.61
CA ARG A 222 11.35 -19.55 -5.67
C ARG A 222 10.12 -20.34 -5.22
N SER A 223 10.00 -20.67 -3.93
CA SER A 223 8.84 -21.42 -3.43
C SER A 223 7.59 -20.54 -3.27
N GLY A 224 7.75 -19.23 -3.01
CA GLY A 224 6.67 -18.28 -2.73
C GLY A 224 5.74 -18.73 -1.59
N ARG A 225 6.20 -19.67 -0.73
CA ARG A 225 5.44 -20.17 0.42
C ARG A 225 5.59 -19.23 1.59
N VAL A 226 4.53 -19.12 2.35
CA VAL A 226 4.53 -18.36 3.62
C VAL A 226 5.20 -19.20 4.70
N ASP A 227 6.14 -18.61 5.41
CA ASP A 227 6.85 -19.23 6.53
C ASP A 227 6.32 -18.76 7.89
N LYS A 228 6.76 -19.43 8.96
CA LYS A 228 6.35 -19.11 10.32
C LYS A 228 6.83 -17.72 10.80
N ARG A 229 7.97 -17.25 10.31
CA ARG A 229 8.55 -15.96 10.75
C ARG A 229 7.66 -14.80 10.30
N THR A 230 7.23 -14.85 9.03
CA THR A 230 6.35 -13.84 8.46
C THR A 230 5.04 -13.73 9.26
N LEU A 231 4.38 -14.86 9.54
CA LEU A 231 3.13 -14.82 10.32
C LEU A 231 3.35 -14.43 11.77
N TYR A 232 4.46 -14.85 12.39
CA TYR A 232 4.80 -14.45 13.75
C TYR A 232 5.01 -12.94 13.87
N HIS A 233 5.64 -12.30 12.88
CA HIS A 233 5.80 -10.85 12.88
C HIS A 233 4.47 -10.09 12.78
N LEU A 234 3.51 -10.64 12.06
CA LEU A 234 2.18 -10.04 11.91
C LEU A 234 1.26 -10.32 13.12
N GLN A 235 1.51 -11.38 13.87
CA GLN A 235 0.62 -11.86 14.94
C GLN A 235 1.44 -12.31 16.17
N ARG A 236 2.20 -11.40 16.75
CA ARG A 236 3.14 -11.67 17.87
C ARG A 236 2.46 -12.22 19.13
N GLU A 237 1.17 -11.99 19.27
CA GLU A 237 0.38 -12.43 20.43
C GLU A 237 -0.03 -13.92 20.35
N LEU A 238 0.12 -14.56 19.19
CA LEU A 238 -0.25 -15.94 19.00
C LEU A 238 0.84 -16.92 19.43
N SER A 239 0.43 -18.06 19.96
CA SER A 239 1.34 -19.17 20.25
C SER A 239 1.94 -19.74 18.96
N ILE A 240 3.16 -20.31 19.07
CA ILE A 240 3.86 -20.92 17.93
C ILE A 240 3.00 -22.01 17.27
N ASP A 241 2.25 -22.80 18.04
CA ASP A 241 1.40 -23.87 17.51
C ASP A 241 0.30 -23.31 16.61
N LYS A 242 -0.39 -22.25 17.04
CA LYS A 242 -1.39 -21.55 16.21
C LYS A 242 -0.77 -20.95 14.94
N ILE A 243 0.42 -20.35 15.04
CA ILE A 243 1.16 -19.86 13.86
C ILE A 243 1.45 -21.02 12.89
N MET A 244 1.87 -22.17 13.37
CA MET A 244 2.15 -23.33 12.51
C MET A 244 0.89 -23.89 11.84
N GLU A 245 -0.25 -23.88 12.51
CA GLU A 245 -1.54 -24.22 11.90
C GLU A 245 -1.91 -23.23 10.79
N GLN A 246 -1.75 -21.93 11.03
CA GLN A 246 -2.00 -20.90 10.04
C GLN A 246 -1.06 -21.01 8.83
N VAL A 247 0.23 -21.33 9.03
CA VAL A 247 1.19 -21.62 7.92
C VAL A 247 0.68 -22.76 7.04
N LYS A 248 0.20 -23.87 7.64
CA LYS A 248 -0.39 -24.98 6.89
C LYS A 248 -1.64 -24.53 6.13
N PHE A 249 -2.51 -23.79 6.79
CA PHE A 249 -3.76 -23.30 6.23
C PHE A 249 -3.51 -22.38 5.02
N ILE A 250 -2.68 -21.35 5.16
CA ILE A 250 -2.43 -20.38 4.07
C ILE A 250 -1.74 -21.03 2.87
N ASN A 251 -0.79 -21.94 3.11
CA ASN A 251 -0.12 -22.63 2.01
C ASN A 251 -1.05 -23.56 1.23
N LYS A 252 -2.11 -24.06 1.87
CA LYS A 252 -3.17 -24.88 1.25
C LYS A 252 -4.23 -24.00 0.57
N ASN A 253 -4.77 -23.02 1.28
CA ASN A 253 -5.96 -22.25 0.85
C ASN A 253 -5.63 -20.98 0.08
N LYS A 254 -4.34 -20.58 0.03
CA LYS A 254 -3.83 -19.43 -0.70
C LYS A 254 -4.32 -18.06 -0.17
N PHE A 255 -4.88 -18.03 1.02
CA PHE A 255 -5.20 -16.81 1.76
C PHE A 255 -5.34 -17.13 3.25
N LEU A 256 -5.18 -16.10 4.08
CA LEU A 256 -5.46 -16.13 5.50
C LEU A 256 -6.03 -14.77 5.91
N ALA A 257 -7.20 -14.75 6.52
CA ALA A 257 -7.68 -13.56 7.21
C ALA A 257 -7.09 -13.57 8.63
N ILE A 258 -6.58 -12.42 9.05
CA ILE A 258 -6.01 -12.24 10.39
C ILE A 258 -6.67 -11.04 11.07
N ASP A 259 -6.74 -11.08 12.40
CA ASP A 259 -7.19 -9.95 13.18
C ASP A 259 -6.14 -8.83 13.15
N SER A 260 -6.58 -7.60 13.10
CA SER A 260 -5.76 -6.40 13.13
C SER A 260 -6.41 -5.35 14.02
N LYS A 261 -5.60 -4.61 14.77
CA LYS A 261 -6.09 -3.51 15.60
C LYS A 261 -6.42 -2.26 14.79
N GLY A 262 -5.82 -2.11 13.59
CA GLY A 262 -5.95 -0.92 12.74
C GLY A 262 -6.84 -1.12 11.53
N TYR A 263 -6.77 -2.28 10.86
CA TYR A 263 -7.60 -2.60 9.71
C TYR A 263 -8.96 -3.16 10.10
N ASP A 264 -9.98 -2.87 9.30
CA ASP A 264 -11.28 -3.54 9.43
C ASP A 264 -11.21 -4.99 8.94
N GLU A 265 -10.42 -5.22 7.90
CA GLU A 265 -10.12 -6.55 7.38
C GLU A 265 -8.64 -6.61 6.98
N MET A 266 -7.92 -7.64 7.41
CA MET A 266 -6.53 -7.87 7.01
C MET A 266 -6.35 -9.28 6.46
N TYR A 267 -5.69 -9.36 5.31
CA TYR A 267 -5.46 -10.60 4.58
C TYR A 267 -3.99 -10.82 4.30
N VAL A 268 -3.54 -12.05 4.51
CA VAL A 268 -2.21 -12.49 4.10
C VAL A 268 -2.37 -13.39 2.87
N LEU A 269 -1.62 -13.07 1.81
CA LEU A 269 -1.63 -13.78 0.55
C LEU A 269 -0.23 -14.35 0.26
N PRO A 270 -0.10 -15.62 -0.16
CA PRO A 270 1.19 -16.12 -0.60
C PRO A 270 1.58 -15.46 -1.93
N SER A 271 2.86 -15.13 -2.08
CA SER A 271 3.39 -14.51 -3.30
C SER A 271 3.28 -15.43 -4.52
N LYS A 272 3.30 -16.74 -4.31
CA LYS A 272 3.10 -17.74 -5.36
C LYS A 272 1.63 -17.79 -5.78
N GLY A 273 1.37 -17.65 -7.06
CA GLY A 273 0.01 -17.75 -7.63
C GLY A 273 -0.71 -16.42 -7.83
N MET A 274 -0.01 -15.28 -7.76
CA MET A 274 -0.61 -13.98 -8.07
C MET A 274 -0.77 -13.70 -9.58
N THR A 275 -0.35 -14.59 -10.46
CA THR A 275 -0.50 -14.44 -11.91
C THR A 275 -1.96 -14.61 -12.33
N VAL A 276 -2.49 -13.61 -13.05
CA VAL A 276 -3.83 -13.63 -13.66
C VAL A 276 -3.65 -13.88 -15.15
N GLU A 277 -4.16 -15.01 -15.67
CA GLU A 277 -4.35 -15.16 -17.11
C GLU A 277 -5.49 -14.25 -17.57
N ASN A 278 -5.30 -13.54 -18.69
CA ASN A 278 -6.19 -12.51 -19.23
C ASN A 278 -7.68 -12.89 -19.19
N ALA A 279 -8.41 -12.31 -18.27
CA ALA A 279 -9.87 -12.39 -18.26
C ALA A 279 -10.43 -11.24 -19.12
N GLY A 280 -10.86 -11.52 -20.31
CA GLY A 280 -11.55 -10.55 -21.18
C GLY A 280 -12.87 -10.10 -20.54
N LEU A 281 -12.94 -8.84 -20.10
CA LEU A 281 -14.21 -8.20 -19.73
C LEU A 281 -14.86 -7.63 -20.99
N SER A 282 -16.13 -8.00 -21.28
CA SER A 282 -16.88 -7.47 -22.41
C SER A 282 -17.41 -6.06 -22.17
N ASP A 283 -17.60 -5.28 -23.24
CA ASP A 283 -18.02 -3.86 -23.16
C ASP A 283 -19.49 -3.65 -22.73
N GLU A 284 -20.25 -4.74 -22.49
CA GLU A 284 -21.67 -4.71 -22.13
C GLU A 284 -22.00 -4.30 -20.68
N LEU A 285 -21.00 -3.82 -19.91
CA LEU A 285 -21.14 -3.59 -18.48
C LEU A 285 -21.43 -2.14 -18.09
N VAL A 286 -21.42 -1.21 -19.04
CA VAL A 286 -21.72 0.21 -18.78
C VAL A 286 -23.19 0.34 -18.39
N GLY A 287 -23.46 0.86 -17.17
CA GLY A 287 -24.83 1.02 -16.65
C GLY A 287 -25.53 -0.27 -16.22
N ALA A 288 -24.80 -1.39 -16.11
CA ALA A 288 -25.39 -2.65 -15.68
C ALA A 288 -25.75 -2.67 -14.19
N SER A 289 -26.82 -3.42 -13.84
CA SER A 289 -27.21 -3.59 -12.43
C SER A 289 -26.12 -4.29 -11.60
N LYS A 290 -26.10 -4.03 -10.29
CA LYS A 290 -25.18 -4.65 -9.32
C LYS A 290 -25.09 -6.18 -9.48
N ALA A 291 -26.21 -6.86 -9.70
CA ALA A 291 -26.26 -8.31 -9.89
C ALA A 291 -25.59 -8.73 -11.21
N LYS A 292 -25.79 -7.97 -12.30
CA LYS A 292 -25.19 -8.21 -13.61
C LYS A 292 -23.68 -7.96 -13.58
N LEU A 293 -23.24 -6.90 -12.90
CA LEU A 293 -21.82 -6.59 -12.64
C LEU A 293 -21.15 -7.73 -11.88
N LYS A 294 -21.77 -8.21 -10.81
CA LYS A 294 -21.25 -9.33 -10.00
C LYS A 294 -21.15 -10.62 -10.81
N SER A 295 -22.16 -10.91 -11.64
CA SER A 295 -22.17 -12.09 -12.52
C SER A 295 -21.11 -12.01 -13.63
N ALA A 296 -21.00 -10.87 -14.32
CA ALA A 296 -20.03 -10.65 -15.39
C ALA A 296 -18.59 -10.68 -14.85
N PHE A 297 -18.37 -10.08 -13.69
CA PHE A 297 -17.10 -10.13 -13.00
C PHE A 297 -16.77 -11.57 -12.57
N GLY A 298 -17.73 -12.32 -12.02
CA GLY A 298 -17.56 -13.73 -11.70
C GLY A 298 -17.19 -14.59 -12.91
N LYS A 299 -17.77 -14.29 -14.08
CA LYS A 299 -17.45 -14.96 -15.35
C LYS A 299 -16.05 -14.57 -15.87
N ALA A 300 -15.71 -13.28 -15.88
CA ALA A 300 -14.38 -12.79 -16.26
C ALA A 300 -13.29 -13.39 -15.38
N MET A 301 -13.62 -13.68 -14.11
CA MET A 301 -12.74 -14.29 -13.11
C MET A 301 -12.81 -15.82 -13.11
N SER A 302 -13.61 -16.47 -13.97
CA SER A 302 -13.74 -17.95 -14.02
C SER A 302 -12.59 -18.68 -14.72
N GLY A 303 -11.61 -18.00 -15.33
CA GLY A 303 -10.33 -18.56 -15.76
C GLY A 303 -9.57 -19.23 -14.61
N LYS A 304 -8.60 -20.09 -14.88
CA LYS A 304 -7.75 -20.76 -13.87
C LYS A 304 -6.87 -19.73 -13.12
N VAL A 305 -7.37 -19.14 -12.05
CA VAL A 305 -6.64 -18.16 -11.24
C VAL A 305 -6.52 -18.66 -9.82
N GLU A 306 -5.32 -18.90 -9.39
CA GLU A 306 -5.03 -19.29 -8.00
C GLU A 306 -5.27 -18.14 -7.00
N SER A 307 -5.30 -16.89 -7.44
CA SER A 307 -5.38 -15.69 -6.60
C SER A 307 -6.60 -14.79 -6.88
N ARG A 308 -7.79 -15.37 -6.88
CA ARG A 308 -9.05 -14.58 -6.98
C ARG A 308 -9.42 -13.85 -5.68
N GLN A 309 -8.72 -14.10 -4.60
CA GLN A 309 -9.14 -13.66 -3.27
C GLN A 309 -9.17 -12.13 -3.15
N LEU A 310 -8.12 -11.44 -3.60
CA LEU A 310 -8.03 -9.99 -3.57
C LEU A 310 -9.18 -9.36 -4.36
N LEU A 311 -9.40 -9.84 -5.56
CA LEU A 311 -10.40 -9.34 -6.47
C LEU A 311 -11.84 -9.67 -6.02
N ASN A 312 -12.08 -10.88 -5.53
CA ASN A 312 -13.38 -11.28 -4.98
C ASN A 312 -13.75 -10.46 -3.74
N LYS A 313 -12.77 -10.13 -2.90
CA LYS A 313 -12.98 -9.27 -1.74
C LYS A 313 -13.29 -7.84 -2.17
N PHE A 314 -12.51 -7.29 -3.11
CA PHE A 314 -12.78 -5.96 -3.66
C PHE A 314 -14.21 -5.85 -4.23
N VAL A 315 -14.64 -6.84 -5.02
CA VAL A 315 -16.00 -6.83 -5.58
C VAL A 315 -17.07 -6.88 -4.50
N LYS A 316 -16.86 -7.64 -3.43
CA LYS A 316 -17.81 -7.67 -2.30
C LYS A 316 -17.94 -6.32 -1.59
N LEU A 317 -16.87 -5.51 -1.61
CA LEU A 317 -16.84 -4.20 -0.97
C LEU A 317 -17.50 -3.11 -1.82
N VAL A 318 -17.36 -3.20 -3.15
CA VAL A 318 -17.87 -2.18 -4.08
C VAL A 318 -19.21 -2.58 -4.74
N ALA A 319 -19.62 -3.83 -4.61
CA ALA A 319 -20.91 -4.35 -5.04
C ALA A 319 -21.91 -4.42 -3.89
#